data_8cb48dd57c909ba2fc5e3c30bcc7e624
#
_entry.id   8cb48dd57c909ba2fc5e3c30bcc7e624
#
_cell.length_a   1.000
_cell.length_b   1.000
_cell.length_c   1.000
_cell.angle_alpha   90.00
_cell.angle_beta   90.00
_cell.angle_gamma   90.00
#
_symmetry.space_group_name_H-M   'P 1'
#
loop_
_entity.id
_entity.type
_entity.pdbx_description
1 polymer ?
#
loop_
_entity_poly.entity_id
_entity_poly.type
_entity_poly.pdbx_seq_one_letter_code
_entity_poly.pdbx_strand_id
1 'polypeptide(L)'
;MRLKVGVVGLGPTWHSRYRPALGALRARYEVRAICDPVAHLAHQAAEELEARPIDGFRALAAADDIDAVMMLSGRWYGALPILAACDAGKAIFCGASVEMGPDDATRLQSRLRRSGVAFMAELPFRLAPATTRLKELIATRLGQPRLLFCNERHTEPACAPEPCGRQPASHTRRLIEMVDWCRYVADREPTSVQCVTHEGRAAAEADDYSLVTLGFGEAEEDAERRPVLAQIACGGYVPAGWTEAAGFRRPADLQVVCERGIAFLDLPGSLVWFDDAGQHTESLQDERPVGEQLLMQFHRSVSSLVLKSSSLEDTFRALQIVLKASQSAVDGQRLAL
;
A
#
# COMPACT_ATOMS: atom_id res chain seq x y z
N MET A 1 12.72 18.67 -14.33
CA MET A 1 12.69 19.38 -13.02
C MET A 1 13.19 18.40 -11.95
N ARG A 2 14.10 18.82 -11.11
CA ARG A 2 14.58 18.03 -9.95
C ARG A 2 13.74 18.44 -8.74
N LEU A 3 13.01 17.50 -8.16
CA LEU A 3 12.08 17.76 -7.06
C LEU A 3 12.86 17.78 -5.73
N LYS A 4 12.77 18.89 -5.00
CA LYS A 4 13.39 19.04 -3.69
C LYS A 4 12.46 18.50 -2.62
N VAL A 5 12.89 17.47 -1.89
CA VAL A 5 12.03 16.77 -0.94
C VAL A 5 12.52 16.85 0.49
N GLY A 6 11.56 16.96 1.42
CA GLY A 6 11.77 16.73 2.83
C GLY A 6 11.21 15.37 3.23
N VAL A 7 11.98 14.57 3.99
CA VAL A 7 11.56 13.25 4.46
C VAL A 7 11.16 13.33 5.93
N VAL A 8 9.97 12.80 6.25
CA VAL A 8 9.43 12.74 7.61
C VAL A 8 9.19 11.29 8.03
N GLY A 9 9.93 10.85 9.03
CA GLY A 9 9.89 9.49 9.57
C GLY A 9 10.49 8.48 8.58
N LEU A 10 11.57 7.84 8.92
CA LEU A 10 12.28 6.95 8.01
C LEU A 10 11.56 5.61 7.80
N GLY A 11 10.87 5.10 8.84
CA GLY A 11 10.03 3.91 8.74
C GLY A 11 10.76 2.59 8.41
N PRO A 12 10.04 1.46 8.43
CA PRO A 12 10.63 0.13 8.24
C PRO A 12 11.11 -0.11 6.80
N THR A 13 10.52 0.55 5.83
CA THR A 13 10.85 0.40 4.40
C THR A 13 11.96 1.34 3.91
N TRP A 14 12.53 2.17 4.81
CA TRP A 14 13.58 3.11 4.45
C TRP A 14 14.78 2.44 3.77
N HIS A 15 15.40 1.47 4.43
CA HIS A 15 16.61 0.82 3.94
C HIS A 15 16.37 -0.08 2.72
N SER A 16 15.22 -0.76 2.68
CA SER A 16 14.92 -1.74 1.63
C SER A 16 14.30 -1.12 0.38
N ARG A 17 13.61 0.02 0.49
CA ARG A 17 12.83 0.58 -0.60
C ARG A 17 13.22 2.02 -0.95
N TYR A 18 13.09 2.97 0.00
CA TYR A 18 13.18 4.40 -0.35
C TYR A 18 14.59 4.92 -0.49
N ARG A 19 15.50 4.53 0.40
CA ARG A 19 16.91 4.92 0.33
C ARG A 19 17.55 4.50 -1.01
N PRO A 20 17.49 3.23 -1.45
CA PRO A 20 18.03 2.85 -2.75
C PRO A 20 17.32 3.52 -3.93
N ALA A 21 15.98 3.69 -3.87
CA ALA A 21 15.23 4.35 -4.92
C ALA A 21 15.60 5.84 -5.08
N LEU A 22 15.76 6.58 -3.98
CA LEU A 22 16.25 7.96 -4.01
C LEU A 22 17.67 8.05 -4.56
N GLY A 23 18.53 7.07 -4.21
CA GLY A 23 19.88 6.95 -4.76
C GLY A 23 19.89 6.74 -6.27
N ALA A 24 19.03 5.86 -6.80
CA ALA A 24 18.90 5.59 -8.23
C ALA A 24 18.28 6.77 -8.99
N LEU A 25 17.43 7.56 -8.34
CA LEU A 25 16.71 8.67 -8.95
C LEU A 25 17.28 10.05 -8.62
N ARG A 26 18.58 10.18 -8.33
CA ARG A 26 19.24 11.46 -7.99
C ARG A 26 19.07 12.56 -9.05
N ALA A 27 18.88 12.18 -10.30
CA ALA A 27 18.61 13.14 -11.38
C ALA A 27 17.19 13.77 -11.26
N ARG A 28 16.28 13.14 -10.54
CA ARG A 28 14.89 13.57 -10.36
C ARG A 28 14.57 14.11 -8.98
N TYR A 29 15.28 13.64 -7.96
CA TYR A 29 15.06 13.97 -6.56
C TYR A 29 16.30 14.56 -5.91
N GLU A 30 16.07 15.51 -5.01
CA GLU A 30 17.07 16.06 -4.13
C GLU A 30 16.51 16.09 -2.72
N VAL A 31 17.06 15.28 -1.82
CA VAL A 31 16.65 15.30 -0.42
C VAL A 31 17.31 16.52 0.25
N ARG A 32 16.52 17.46 0.73
CA ARG A 32 17.00 18.71 1.37
C ARG A 32 16.99 18.63 2.87
N ALA A 33 16.03 17.92 3.43
CA ALA A 33 15.86 17.80 4.86
C ALA A 33 15.31 16.46 5.29
N ILE A 34 15.70 16.02 6.49
CA ILE A 34 15.20 14.79 7.11
C ILE A 34 14.77 15.11 8.54
N CYS A 35 13.56 14.68 8.88
CA CYS A 35 12.99 14.75 10.23
C CYS A 35 12.59 13.35 10.67
N ASP A 36 13.15 12.87 11.77
CA ASP A 36 12.77 11.62 12.40
C ASP A 36 12.72 11.81 13.93
N PRO A 37 11.78 11.17 14.65
CA PRO A 37 11.74 11.23 16.13
C PRO A 37 13.02 10.77 16.80
N VAL A 38 13.76 9.88 16.15
CA VAL A 38 15.07 9.41 16.62
C VAL A 38 16.16 10.24 15.96
N ALA A 39 16.65 11.26 16.67
CA ALA A 39 17.63 12.23 16.14
C ALA A 39 18.85 11.56 15.48
N HIS A 40 19.39 10.49 16.07
CA HIS A 40 20.52 9.75 15.49
C HIS A 40 20.22 9.21 14.09
N LEU A 41 19.03 8.65 13.86
CA LEU A 41 18.63 8.14 12.54
C LEU A 41 18.46 9.28 11.52
N ALA A 42 17.91 10.42 11.96
CA ALA A 42 17.81 11.60 11.12
C ALA A 42 19.18 12.13 10.69
N HIS A 43 20.15 12.22 11.62
CA HIS A 43 21.51 12.67 11.35
C HIS A 43 22.22 11.71 10.38
N GLN A 44 22.19 10.40 10.66
CA GLN A 44 22.82 9.40 9.80
C GLN A 44 22.28 9.44 8.36
N ALA A 45 20.96 9.47 8.21
CA ALA A 45 20.35 9.53 6.89
C ALA A 45 20.62 10.87 6.16
N ALA A 46 20.71 11.97 6.91
CA ALA A 46 21.04 13.28 6.38
C ALA A 46 22.48 13.34 5.85
N GLU A 47 23.46 12.79 6.58
CA GLU A 47 24.85 12.67 6.11
C GLU A 47 24.96 11.85 4.82
N GLU A 48 24.27 10.70 4.74
CA GLU A 48 24.29 9.83 3.57
C GLU A 48 23.71 10.48 2.30
N LEU A 49 22.74 11.38 2.46
CA LEU A 49 22.03 12.02 1.35
C LEU A 49 22.40 13.49 1.14
N GLU A 50 23.42 13.98 1.83
CA GLU A 50 23.87 15.38 1.77
C GLU A 50 22.72 16.37 2.10
N ALA A 51 21.84 15.96 3.03
CA ALA A 51 20.69 16.71 3.49
C ALA A 51 20.95 17.30 4.88
N ARG A 52 20.05 18.18 5.34
CA ARG A 52 20.11 18.70 6.71
C ARG A 52 19.12 17.96 7.63
N PRO A 53 19.50 17.58 8.85
CA PRO A 53 18.55 17.15 9.85
C PRO A 53 17.72 18.36 10.33
N ILE A 54 16.40 18.18 10.52
CA ILE A 54 15.50 19.23 11.04
C ILE A 54 14.69 18.65 12.19
N ASP A 55 14.64 19.41 13.29
CA ASP A 55 13.78 19.08 14.42
C ASP A 55 12.35 19.55 14.15
N GLY A 56 11.48 18.59 13.90
CA GLY A 56 10.05 18.80 13.74
C GLY A 56 9.56 18.94 12.29
N PHE A 57 8.55 18.15 11.98
CA PHE A 57 7.95 18.09 10.63
C PHE A 57 7.31 19.43 10.18
N ARG A 58 6.88 20.29 11.12
CA ARG A 58 6.30 21.60 10.77
C ARG A 58 7.35 22.54 10.20
N ALA A 59 8.54 22.58 10.81
CA ALA A 59 9.66 23.36 10.30
C ALA A 59 10.12 22.85 8.93
N LEU A 60 10.12 21.52 8.74
CA LEU A 60 10.44 20.92 7.46
C LEU A 60 9.39 21.29 6.39
N ALA A 61 8.10 21.18 6.68
CA ALA A 61 7.04 21.53 5.75
C ALA A 61 7.02 23.03 5.38
N ALA A 62 7.39 23.91 6.32
CA ALA A 62 7.44 25.35 6.11
C ALA A 62 8.69 25.83 5.34
N ALA A 63 9.69 24.96 5.13
CA ALA A 63 10.92 25.36 4.45
C ALA A 63 10.70 25.73 2.97
N ASP A 64 11.19 26.91 2.56
CA ASP A 64 11.00 27.43 1.20
C ASP A 64 11.74 26.63 0.13
N ASP A 65 12.81 25.94 0.52
CA ASP A 65 13.65 25.12 -0.37
C ASP A 65 13.16 23.68 -0.51
N ILE A 66 11.92 23.37 -0.11
CA ILE A 66 11.27 22.06 -0.22
C ILE A 66 10.02 22.21 -1.10
N ASP A 67 9.91 21.37 -2.11
CA ASP A 67 8.75 21.31 -3.02
C ASP A 67 7.72 20.27 -2.58
N ALA A 68 8.19 19.17 -1.95
CA ALA A 68 7.35 18.06 -1.55
C ALA A 68 7.77 17.43 -0.22
N VAL A 69 6.80 16.90 0.52
CA VAL A 69 7.02 16.16 1.77
C VAL A 69 6.77 14.67 1.53
N MET A 70 7.74 13.85 1.88
CA MET A 70 7.64 12.39 1.87
C MET A 70 7.46 11.90 3.31
N MET A 71 6.25 11.54 3.70
CA MET A 71 5.96 10.92 4.99
C MET A 71 6.11 9.40 4.87
N LEU A 72 7.19 8.83 5.39
CA LEU A 72 7.49 7.40 5.25
C LEU A 72 7.09 6.58 6.49
N SER A 73 6.82 7.25 7.62
CA SER A 73 6.28 6.63 8.82
C SER A 73 5.27 7.55 9.50
N GLY A 74 4.10 7.03 9.83
CA GLY A 74 3.06 7.74 10.59
C GLY A 74 3.07 7.43 12.08
N ARG A 75 3.96 6.55 12.53
CA ARG A 75 3.92 5.95 13.88
C ARG A 75 3.83 6.97 15.03
N TRP A 76 4.55 8.08 14.93
CA TRP A 76 4.65 9.08 16.00
C TRP A 76 3.77 10.30 15.76
N TYR A 77 3.53 10.62 14.52
CA TYR A 77 2.90 11.87 14.13
C TYR A 77 1.50 11.69 13.55
N GLY A 78 1.06 10.45 13.27
CA GLY A 78 -0.19 10.20 12.57
C GLY A 78 -0.24 10.97 11.24
N ALA A 79 -1.37 11.62 10.98
CA ALA A 79 -1.58 12.43 9.78
C ALA A 79 -1.06 13.88 9.87
N LEU A 80 -0.48 14.29 11.01
CA LEU A 80 -0.06 15.69 11.20
C LEU A 80 0.95 16.21 10.18
N PRO A 81 1.96 15.42 9.72
CA PRO A 81 2.85 15.88 8.65
C PRO A 81 2.14 16.14 7.33
N ILE A 82 1.12 15.33 7.00
CA ILE A 82 0.29 15.53 5.80
C ILE A 82 -0.46 16.87 5.89
N LEU A 83 -1.06 17.15 7.04
CA LEU A 83 -1.77 18.41 7.27
C LEU A 83 -0.83 19.62 7.20
N ALA A 84 0.36 19.53 7.80
CA ALA A 84 1.36 20.58 7.74
C ALA A 84 1.84 20.85 6.29
N ALA A 85 2.03 19.79 5.49
CA ALA A 85 2.38 19.92 4.09
C ALA A 85 1.24 20.54 3.26
N CYS A 86 -0.04 20.18 3.55
CA CYS A 86 -1.21 20.84 2.94
C CYS A 86 -1.25 22.31 3.23
N ASP A 87 -1.00 22.72 4.49
CA ASP A 87 -1.02 24.11 4.91
C ASP A 87 0.11 24.94 4.27
N ALA A 88 1.24 24.31 4.01
CA ALA A 88 2.39 24.89 3.32
C ALA A 88 2.32 24.78 1.79
N GLY A 89 1.27 24.22 1.21
CA GLY A 89 1.11 24.06 -0.24
C GLY A 89 2.11 23.10 -0.89
N LYS A 90 2.70 22.16 -0.11
CA LYS A 90 3.69 21.20 -0.61
C LYS A 90 3.02 19.96 -1.16
N ALA A 91 3.56 19.38 -2.23
CA ALA A 91 3.16 18.06 -2.69
C ALA A 91 3.46 16.98 -1.64
N ILE A 92 2.68 15.91 -1.62
CA ILE A 92 2.74 14.91 -0.55
C ILE A 92 2.88 13.51 -1.12
N PHE A 93 3.93 12.81 -0.69
CA PHE A 93 4.05 11.37 -0.84
C PHE A 93 3.85 10.70 0.53
N CYS A 94 2.83 9.86 0.64
CA CYS A 94 2.53 9.12 1.86
C CYS A 94 2.98 7.65 1.70
N GLY A 95 4.19 7.34 2.15
CA GLY A 95 4.74 5.98 2.24
C GLY A 95 4.37 5.26 3.55
N ALA A 96 3.59 5.93 4.41
CA ALA A 96 2.96 5.35 5.57
C ALA A 96 1.49 5.04 5.25
N SER A 97 0.93 4.04 5.93
CA SER A 97 -0.51 3.81 5.79
C SER A 97 -1.30 4.96 6.39
N VAL A 98 -2.40 5.27 5.74
CA VAL A 98 -3.40 6.22 6.24
C VAL A 98 -4.34 5.45 7.17
N GLU A 99 -3.78 5.00 8.32
CA GLU A 99 -4.54 4.27 9.34
C GLU A 99 -5.21 5.25 10.28
N MET A 100 -6.51 5.37 10.19
CA MET A 100 -7.29 6.28 11.03
C MET A 100 -8.75 5.88 11.07
N GLY A 101 -9.46 6.39 12.07
CA GLY A 101 -10.91 6.22 12.17
C GLY A 101 -11.67 6.95 11.04
N PRO A 102 -12.97 6.62 10.85
CA PRO A 102 -13.75 7.13 9.72
C PRO A 102 -13.89 8.66 9.70
N ASP A 103 -14.02 9.29 10.86
CA ASP A 103 -14.17 10.75 10.98
C ASP A 103 -12.87 11.48 10.59
N ASP A 104 -11.72 10.97 11.06
CA ASP A 104 -10.42 11.55 10.74
C ASP A 104 -10.08 11.32 9.27
N ALA A 105 -10.43 10.17 8.71
CA ALA A 105 -10.28 9.89 7.29
C ALA A 105 -11.07 10.89 6.42
N THR A 106 -12.33 11.14 6.78
CA THR A 106 -13.20 12.09 6.07
C THR A 106 -12.65 13.52 6.16
N ARG A 107 -12.19 13.93 7.34
CA ARG A 107 -11.58 15.26 7.55
C ARG A 107 -10.30 15.43 6.73
N LEU A 108 -9.41 14.44 6.78
CA LEU A 108 -8.15 14.47 6.03
C LEU A 108 -8.40 14.51 4.51
N GLN A 109 -9.27 13.63 3.99
CA GLN A 109 -9.63 13.60 2.58
C GLN A 109 -10.19 14.95 2.12
N SER A 110 -11.11 15.55 2.91
CA SER A 110 -11.68 16.88 2.62
C SER A 110 -10.62 17.98 2.63
N ARG A 111 -9.62 17.89 3.52
CA ARG A 111 -8.52 18.87 3.58
C ARG A 111 -7.60 18.74 2.37
N LEU A 112 -7.22 17.53 1.98
CA LEU A 112 -6.42 17.25 0.80
C LEU A 112 -7.09 17.75 -0.48
N ARG A 113 -8.39 17.47 -0.66
CA ARG A 113 -9.15 17.97 -1.82
C ARG A 113 -9.18 19.50 -1.88
N ARG A 114 -9.37 20.16 -0.74
CA ARG A 114 -9.42 21.65 -0.69
C ARG A 114 -8.06 22.31 -0.90
N SER A 115 -6.99 21.67 -0.47
CA SER A 115 -5.64 22.21 -0.64
C SER A 115 -5.19 22.22 -2.10
N GLY A 116 -5.71 21.31 -2.93
CA GLY A 116 -5.32 21.18 -4.34
C GLY A 116 -3.88 20.71 -4.55
N VAL A 117 -3.16 20.31 -3.48
CA VAL A 117 -1.79 19.80 -3.60
C VAL A 117 -1.78 18.40 -4.21
N ALA A 118 -0.71 18.07 -4.94
CA ALA A 118 -0.52 16.71 -5.42
C ALA A 118 -0.33 15.76 -4.23
N PHE A 119 -1.15 14.73 -4.16
CA PHE A 119 -1.08 13.67 -3.14
C PHE A 119 -0.95 12.31 -3.80
N MET A 120 -0.03 11.51 -3.28
CA MET A 120 0.10 10.11 -3.67
C MET A 120 0.38 9.26 -2.43
N ALA A 121 -0.41 8.23 -2.21
CA ALA A 121 -0.10 7.20 -1.22
C ALA A 121 0.63 6.02 -1.85
N GLU A 122 1.37 5.32 -1.02
CA GLU A 122 2.05 4.08 -1.39
C GLU A 122 1.04 2.95 -1.53
N LEU A 123 0.83 2.49 -2.76
CA LEU A 123 0.06 1.30 -3.11
C LEU A 123 0.98 0.35 -3.90
N PRO A 124 1.88 -0.37 -3.20
CA PRO A 124 3.03 -1.02 -3.83
C PRO A 124 2.65 -2.18 -4.74
N PHE A 125 1.57 -2.90 -4.43
CA PHE A 125 1.17 -4.09 -5.16
C PHE A 125 0.70 -3.78 -6.58
N ARG A 126 0.13 -2.60 -6.82
CA ARG A 126 -0.24 -2.14 -8.17
C ARG A 126 0.96 -2.01 -9.11
N LEU A 127 2.12 -1.63 -8.55
CA LEU A 127 3.34 -1.34 -9.31
C LEU A 127 4.34 -2.49 -9.29
N ALA A 128 3.97 -3.61 -8.68
CA ALA A 128 4.80 -4.80 -8.76
C ALA A 128 4.87 -5.33 -10.20
N PRO A 129 6.07 -5.70 -10.71
CA PRO A 129 6.22 -6.20 -12.07
C PRO A 129 5.24 -7.33 -12.41
N ALA A 130 5.05 -8.29 -11.51
CA ALA A 130 4.09 -9.38 -11.69
C ALA A 130 2.65 -8.87 -11.85
N THR A 131 2.23 -7.82 -11.12
CA THR A 131 0.90 -7.24 -11.25
C THR A 131 0.74 -6.50 -12.58
N THR A 132 1.73 -5.75 -13.01
CA THR A 132 1.71 -5.07 -14.31
C THR A 132 1.56 -6.09 -15.43
N ARG A 133 2.35 -7.16 -15.38
CA ARG A 133 2.29 -8.24 -16.36
C ARG A 133 0.95 -8.99 -16.34
N LEU A 134 0.40 -9.24 -15.15
CA LEU A 134 -0.94 -9.82 -15.02
C LEU A 134 -2.01 -8.97 -15.70
N LYS A 135 -2.00 -7.64 -15.53
CA LYS A 135 -2.96 -6.75 -16.21
C LYS A 135 -2.85 -6.83 -17.73
N GLU A 136 -1.65 -6.95 -18.28
CA GLU A 136 -1.44 -7.19 -19.71
C GLU A 136 -2.03 -8.53 -20.16
N LEU A 137 -1.80 -9.60 -19.37
CA LEU A 137 -2.34 -10.94 -19.68
C LEU A 137 -3.86 -10.95 -19.60
N ILE A 138 -4.47 -10.30 -18.62
CA ILE A 138 -5.93 -10.14 -18.51
C ILE A 138 -6.47 -9.47 -19.77
N ALA A 139 -5.86 -8.39 -20.21
CA ALA A 139 -6.29 -7.63 -21.37
C ALA A 139 -6.14 -8.38 -22.70
N THR A 140 -5.12 -9.25 -22.82
CA THR A 140 -4.75 -9.86 -24.11
C THR A 140 -5.06 -11.34 -24.23
N ARG A 141 -5.02 -12.12 -23.14
CA ARG A 141 -5.09 -13.58 -23.14
C ARG A 141 -6.14 -14.17 -22.24
N LEU A 142 -6.07 -13.82 -20.94
CA LEU A 142 -6.85 -14.51 -19.91
C LEU A 142 -8.31 -14.07 -19.85
N GLY A 143 -8.64 -12.89 -20.36
CA GLY A 143 -10.00 -12.33 -20.28
C GLY A 143 -10.31 -11.78 -18.87
N GLN A 144 -11.57 -11.45 -18.62
CA GLN A 144 -11.99 -10.79 -17.39
C GLN A 144 -11.81 -11.68 -16.16
N PRO A 145 -11.35 -11.11 -15.03
CA PRO A 145 -11.30 -11.80 -13.75
C PRO A 145 -12.70 -12.21 -13.28
N ARG A 146 -12.78 -13.36 -12.59
CA ARG A 146 -14.01 -13.90 -11.99
C ARG A 146 -13.86 -14.14 -10.50
N LEU A 147 -12.72 -14.75 -10.11
CA LEU A 147 -12.39 -15.02 -8.71
C LEU A 147 -10.96 -14.54 -8.43
N LEU A 148 -10.78 -13.90 -7.29
CA LEU A 148 -9.47 -13.51 -6.77
C LEU A 148 -9.29 -14.12 -5.38
N PHE A 149 -8.12 -14.71 -5.14
CA PHE A 149 -7.72 -15.21 -3.82
C PHE A 149 -6.41 -14.53 -3.46
N CYS A 150 -6.47 -13.61 -2.50
CA CYS A 150 -5.34 -12.83 -2.05
C CYS A 150 -4.92 -13.30 -0.66
N ASN A 151 -3.66 -13.72 -0.50
CA ASN A 151 -3.22 -14.38 0.72
C ASN A 151 -1.95 -13.72 1.26
N GLU A 152 -1.93 -13.47 2.56
CA GLU A 152 -0.73 -13.12 3.28
C GLU A 152 -0.66 -13.89 4.60
N ARG A 153 0.41 -14.69 4.74
CA ARG A 153 0.70 -15.46 5.94
C ARG A 153 2.01 -14.98 6.55
N HIS A 154 1.97 -14.64 7.82
CA HIS A 154 3.18 -14.30 8.57
C HIS A 154 3.17 -14.95 9.96
N THR A 155 4.33 -14.92 10.61
CA THR A 155 4.44 -15.33 11.99
C THR A 155 3.89 -14.28 12.92
N GLU A 156 3.34 -14.68 14.07
CA GLU A 156 3.00 -13.76 15.16
C GLU A 156 4.23 -12.89 15.47
N PRO A 157 4.03 -11.59 15.75
CA PRO A 157 5.15 -10.76 16.19
C PRO A 157 5.71 -11.33 17.51
N ALA A 158 7.03 -11.48 17.61
CA ALA A 158 7.67 -11.82 18.87
C ALA A 158 7.30 -10.77 19.91
N CYS A 159 6.93 -11.19 21.13
CA CYS A 159 6.52 -10.32 22.24
C CYS A 159 7.56 -9.29 22.70
N ALA A 160 8.77 -9.34 22.19
CA ALA A 160 9.82 -8.36 22.50
C ALA A 160 9.83 -7.25 21.44
N PRO A 161 9.74 -5.97 21.84
CA PRO A 161 10.00 -4.88 20.90
C PRO A 161 11.41 -5.03 20.37
N GLU A 162 11.56 -5.22 19.07
CA GLU A 162 12.88 -5.24 18.45
C GLU A 162 13.62 -3.92 18.76
N PRO A 163 14.86 -3.96 19.24
CA PRO A 163 15.61 -2.76 19.66
C PRO A 163 15.80 -1.74 18.53
N CYS A 164 15.54 -2.12 17.30
CA CYS A 164 15.83 -1.36 16.09
C CYS A 164 14.62 -0.70 15.43
N GLY A 165 13.46 -0.61 16.08
CA GLY A 165 12.30 0.12 15.55
C GLY A 165 11.63 -0.48 14.31
N ARG A 166 12.02 -1.69 13.89
CA ARG A 166 11.38 -2.43 12.81
C ARG A 166 10.10 -3.09 13.34
N GLN A 167 9.00 -2.34 13.34
CA GLN A 167 7.71 -2.97 13.47
C GLN A 167 7.22 -3.45 12.09
N PRO A 168 6.65 -4.67 12.01
CA PRO A 168 5.95 -5.09 10.81
C PRO A 168 4.84 -4.09 10.46
N ALA A 169 4.43 -4.05 9.20
CA ALA A 169 3.27 -3.27 8.81
C ALA A 169 2.06 -3.71 9.66
N SER A 170 1.24 -2.76 10.09
CA SER A 170 0.05 -3.09 10.86
C SER A 170 -0.90 -3.98 10.04
N HIS A 171 -1.73 -4.75 10.71
CA HIS A 171 -2.73 -5.59 10.08
C HIS A 171 -3.67 -4.77 9.18
N THR A 172 -4.13 -3.62 9.66
CA THR A 172 -4.95 -2.67 8.90
C THR A 172 -4.28 -2.21 7.61
N ARG A 173 -2.99 -1.85 7.66
CA ARG A 173 -2.22 -1.47 6.47
C ARG A 173 -2.19 -2.58 5.43
N ARG A 174 -1.92 -3.80 5.86
CA ARG A 174 -1.89 -4.97 4.97
C ARG A 174 -3.23 -5.19 4.29
N LEU A 175 -4.33 -5.10 5.06
CA LEU A 175 -5.67 -5.19 4.51
C LEU A 175 -5.97 -4.07 3.49
N ILE A 176 -5.54 -2.83 3.75
CA ILE A 176 -5.69 -1.71 2.80
C ILE A 176 -4.96 -2.02 1.49
N GLU A 177 -3.71 -2.48 1.56
CA GLU A 177 -2.90 -2.82 0.38
C GLU A 177 -3.51 -3.99 -0.41
N MET A 178 -4.03 -5.03 0.28
CA MET A 178 -4.65 -6.21 -0.36
C MET A 178 -6.02 -5.88 -0.96
N VAL A 179 -6.85 -5.11 -0.26
CA VAL A 179 -8.14 -4.63 -0.77
C VAL A 179 -7.93 -3.77 -2.03
N ASP A 180 -6.97 -2.86 -1.96
CA ASP A 180 -6.62 -2.03 -3.11
C ASP A 180 -6.13 -2.86 -4.30
N TRP A 181 -5.30 -3.88 -4.03
CA TRP A 181 -4.81 -4.78 -5.07
C TRP A 181 -5.94 -5.55 -5.75
N CYS A 182 -6.89 -6.10 -4.99
CA CYS A 182 -8.05 -6.78 -5.54
C CYS A 182 -8.91 -5.83 -6.39
N ARG A 183 -9.16 -4.60 -5.95
CA ARG A 183 -9.88 -3.57 -6.71
C ARG A 183 -9.17 -3.27 -8.04
N TYR A 184 -7.86 -3.06 -7.97
CA TYR A 184 -7.02 -2.74 -9.14
C TYR A 184 -7.01 -3.87 -10.17
N VAL A 185 -6.88 -5.12 -9.73
CA VAL A 185 -6.87 -6.29 -10.63
C VAL A 185 -8.24 -6.56 -11.20
N ALA A 186 -9.31 -6.47 -10.39
CA ALA A 186 -10.69 -6.62 -10.84
C ALA A 186 -11.12 -5.51 -11.80
N ASP A 187 -10.45 -4.35 -11.77
CA ASP A 187 -10.81 -3.15 -12.52
C ASP A 187 -12.25 -2.69 -12.25
N ARG A 188 -12.69 -2.83 -11.00
CA ARG A 188 -14.06 -2.52 -10.54
C ARG A 188 -14.06 -2.13 -9.06
N GLU A 189 -15.12 -1.43 -8.64
CA GLU A 189 -15.39 -1.17 -7.24
C GLU A 189 -16.25 -2.29 -6.62
N PRO A 190 -15.90 -2.77 -5.42
CA PRO A 190 -16.75 -3.71 -4.73
C PRO A 190 -18.04 -3.01 -4.22
N THR A 191 -19.14 -3.74 -4.27
CA THR A 191 -20.47 -3.28 -3.81
C THR A 191 -20.85 -3.84 -2.45
N SER A 192 -20.09 -4.83 -1.96
CA SER A 192 -20.34 -5.42 -0.64
C SER A 192 -19.08 -5.99 -0.04
N VAL A 193 -19.05 -6.04 1.30
CA VAL A 193 -17.97 -6.62 2.10
C VAL A 193 -18.54 -7.49 3.21
N GLN A 194 -17.87 -8.60 3.46
CA GLN A 194 -18.06 -9.43 4.63
C GLN A 194 -16.70 -9.77 5.23
N CYS A 195 -16.59 -9.72 6.56
CA CYS A 195 -15.36 -10.02 7.26
C CYS A 195 -15.63 -10.95 8.45
N VAL A 196 -14.70 -11.88 8.67
CA VAL A 196 -14.60 -12.70 9.87
C VAL A 196 -13.19 -12.54 10.40
N THR A 197 -13.08 -12.26 11.70
CA THR A 197 -11.79 -12.14 12.39
C THR A 197 -11.61 -13.27 13.39
N HIS A 198 -10.36 -13.67 13.60
CA HIS A 198 -9.98 -14.60 14.65
C HIS A 198 -8.97 -13.90 15.56
N GLU A 199 -9.31 -13.76 16.83
CA GLU A 199 -8.42 -13.21 17.85
C GLU A 199 -7.51 -14.30 18.38
N GLY A 200 -6.20 -14.08 18.33
CA GLY A 200 -5.20 -15.00 18.84
C GLY A 200 -5.03 -14.93 20.36
N ARG A 201 -4.05 -15.70 20.85
CA ARG A 201 -3.77 -15.86 22.28
C ARG A 201 -3.10 -14.67 22.96
N ALA A 202 -2.51 -13.75 22.23
CA ALA A 202 -1.80 -12.61 22.82
C ALA A 202 -2.74 -11.43 22.97
N ALA A 203 -2.99 -11.00 24.21
CA ALA A 203 -3.85 -9.89 24.62
C ALA A 203 -3.37 -8.49 24.15
N ALA A 204 -2.77 -8.37 22.99
CA ALA A 204 -2.23 -7.13 22.45
C ALA A 204 -2.85 -6.80 21.08
N GLU A 205 -3.92 -6.03 21.09
CA GLU A 205 -4.35 -5.04 20.09
C GLU A 205 -4.42 -5.41 18.59
N ALA A 206 -4.30 -6.67 18.17
CA ALA A 206 -4.37 -7.00 16.77
C ALA A 206 -5.17 -8.28 16.53
N ASP A 207 -6.16 -8.20 15.67
CA ASP A 207 -6.80 -9.37 15.05
C ASP A 207 -5.69 -10.19 14.37
N ASP A 208 -5.44 -11.40 14.87
CA ASP A 208 -4.34 -12.22 14.36
C ASP A 208 -4.63 -12.77 12.97
N TYR A 209 -5.90 -12.84 12.58
CA TYR A 209 -6.31 -13.30 11.28
C TYR A 209 -7.64 -12.68 10.84
N SER A 210 -7.70 -12.21 9.61
CA SER A 210 -8.90 -11.72 8.97
C SER A 210 -9.17 -12.44 7.66
N LEU A 211 -10.42 -12.84 7.46
CA LEU A 211 -10.94 -13.34 6.21
C LEU A 211 -11.97 -12.33 5.69
N VAL A 212 -11.62 -11.62 4.61
CA VAL A 212 -12.48 -10.60 4.00
C VAL A 212 -12.96 -11.09 2.65
N THR A 213 -14.25 -11.00 2.40
CA THR A 213 -14.87 -11.29 1.11
C THR A 213 -15.41 -10.00 0.51
N LEU A 214 -14.99 -9.67 -0.71
CA LEU A 214 -15.47 -8.53 -1.48
C LEU A 214 -16.33 -9.03 -2.64
N GLY A 215 -17.57 -8.59 -2.72
CA GLY A 215 -18.45 -8.83 -3.85
C GLY A 215 -18.44 -7.63 -4.79
N PHE A 216 -18.08 -7.85 -6.03
CA PHE A 216 -18.17 -6.87 -7.12
C PHE A 216 -19.43 -7.20 -7.91
N GLY A 217 -20.56 -6.68 -7.42
CA GLY A 217 -21.89 -6.97 -7.96
C GLY A 217 -22.08 -6.46 -9.38
N GLU A 218 -23.23 -6.82 -9.94
CA GLU A 218 -23.70 -6.25 -11.17
C GLU A 218 -24.01 -4.77 -10.93
N ALA A 219 -23.35 -3.87 -11.68
CA ALA A 219 -23.96 -2.58 -11.89
C ALA A 219 -25.18 -2.83 -12.77
N GLU A 220 -26.35 -2.27 -12.42
CA GLU A 220 -27.59 -2.39 -13.20
C GLU A 220 -27.41 -2.00 -14.69
N GLU A 221 -26.33 -1.29 -14.99
CA GLU A 221 -25.98 -0.80 -16.32
C GLU A 221 -25.14 -1.79 -17.16
N ASP A 222 -24.66 -2.91 -16.61
CA ASP A 222 -23.71 -3.81 -17.32
C ASP A 222 -24.10 -5.29 -17.13
N ALA A 223 -25.33 -5.62 -17.50
CA ALA A 223 -25.90 -7.00 -17.41
C ALA A 223 -25.09 -8.08 -18.17
N GLU A 224 -24.15 -7.68 -19.03
CA GLU A 224 -23.26 -8.60 -19.75
C GLU A 224 -22.02 -8.99 -18.92
N ARG A 225 -21.66 -8.23 -17.88
CA ARG A 225 -20.49 -8.50 -17.07
C ARG A 225 -20.82 -9.39 -15.89
N ARG A 226 -20.23 -10.57 -15.86
CA ARG A 226 -20.37 -11.52 -14.74
C ARG A 226 -19.85 -10.94 -13.42
N PRO A 227 -20.49 -11.30 -12.27
CA PRO A 227 -20.03 -10.88 -10.95
C PRO A 227 -18.60 -11.38 -10.68
N VAL A 228 -17.82 -10.58 -9.98
CA VAL A 228 -16.48 -10.92 -9.51
C VAL A 228 -16.53 -11.08 -7.99
N LEU A 229 -15.81 -12.05 -7.45
CA LEU A 229 -15.63 -12.26 -6.03
C LEU A 229 -14.15 -12.24 -5.67
N ALA A 230 -13.77 -11.49 -4.64
CA ALA A 230 -12.44 -11.58 -4.06
C ALA A 230 -12.51 -12.09 -2.62
N GLN A 231 -11.61 -12.99 -2.29
CA GLN A 231 -11.37 -13.49 -0.94
C GLN A 231 -9.96 -13.07 -0.52
N ILE A 232 -9.85 -12.38 0.60
CA ILE A 232 -8.60 -11.90 1.19
C ILE A 232 -8.40 -12.62 2.51
N ALA A 233 -7.27 -13.31 2.65
CA ALA A 233 -6.87 -14.00 3.86
C ALA A 233 -5.55 -13.41 4.37
N CYS A 234 -5.59 -12.72 5.50
CA CYS A 234 -4.44 -12.01 6.07
C CYS A 234 -4.30 -12.34 7.55
N GLY A 235 -3.10 -12.73 7.98
CA GLY A 235 -2.87 -12.88 9.41
C GLY A 235 -1.56 -13.51 9.83
N GLY A 236 -1.18 -13.22 11.09
CA GLY A 236 0.01 -13.69 11.79
C GLY A 236 -0.32 -14.79 12.77
N TYR A 237 -0.91 -15.88 12.30
CA TYR A 237 -1.37 -17.00 13.13
C TYR A 237 -0.33 -18.13 13.31
N VAL A 238 0.84 -17.97 12.74
CA VAL A 238 1.94 -18.94 12.92
C VAL A 238 2.77 -18.51 14.13
N PRO A 239 2.93 -19.37 15.17
CA PRO A 239 3.75 -19.02 16.33
C PRO A 239 5.16 -18.55 15.95
N ALA A 240 5.67 -17.51 16.62
CA ALA A 240 6.96 -16.88 16.31
C ALA A 240 8.14 -17.87 16.27
N GLY A 241 8.09 -18.96 17.06
CA GLY A 241 9.09 -20.02 17.06
C GLY A 241 9.02 -20.99 15.87
N TRP A 242 8.00 -20.91 15.01
CA TRP A 242 7.75 -21.83 13.91
C TRP A 242 7.83 -21.14 12.55
N THR A 243 8.88 -20.39 12.34
CA THR A 243 9.09 -19.58 11.12
C THR A 243 9.03 -20.40 9.83
N GLU A 244 9.48 -21.67 9.88
CA GLU A 244 9.41 -22.58 8.73
C GLU A 244 7.97 -22.91 8.32
N ALA A 245 7.02 -22.93 9.28
CA ALA A 245 5.61 -23.20 9.01
C ALA A 245 4.97 -22.08 8.18
N ALA A 246 5.43 -20.82 8.32
CA ALA A 246 4.95 -19.72 7.53
C ALA A 246 5.24 -19.90 6.03
N GLY A 247 6.43 -20.46 5.71
CA GLY A 247 6.84 -20.75 4.33
C GLY A 247 6.35 -22.07 3.76
N PHE A 248 5.87 -23.00 4.62
CA PHE A 248 5.51 -24.34 4.16
C PHE A 248 4.22 -24.33 3.32
N ARG A 249 4.33 -24.78 2.06
CA ARG A 249 3.21 -24.78 1.09
C ARG A 249 2.45 -23.45 1.08
N ARG A 250 3.21 -22.36 1.08
CA ARG A 250 2.62 -21.01 1.03
C ARG A 250 1.73 -20.88 -0.22
N PRO A 251 0.48 -20.42 -0.08
CA PRO A 251 -0.33 -20.09 -1.24
C PRO A 251 0.30 -18.90 -1.99
N ALA A 252 0.01 -18.77 -3.28
CA ALA A 252 0.40 -17.58 -4.03
C ALA A 252 -0.15 -16.31 -3.36
N ASP A 253 0.60 -15.21 -3.42
CA ASP A 253 0.17 -13.93 -2.85
C ASP A 253 -1.15 -13.47 -3.48
N LEU A 254 -1.32 -13.74 -4.79
CA LEU A 254 -2.59 -13.54 -5.50
C LEU A 254 -2.80 -14.67 -6.52
N GLN A 255 -3.96 -15.31 -6.46
CA GLN A 255 -4.45 -16.18 -7.51
C GLN A 255 -5.65 -15.52 -8.18
N VAL A 256 -5.68 -15.50 -9.50
CA VAL A 256 -6.76 -14.90 -10.29
C VAL A 256 -7.30 -15.92 -11.28
N VAL A 257 -8.57 -16.29 -11.11
CA VAL A 257 -9.30 -17.08 -12.08
C VAL A 257 -9.98 -16.14 -13.07
N CYS A 258 -9.62 -16.25 -14.32
CA CYS A 258 -10.17 -15.47 -15.42
C CYS A 258 -11.08 -16.33 -16.31
N GLU A 259 -11.62 -15.71 -17.34
CA GLU A 259 -12.51 -16.40 -18.30
C GLU A 259 -11.84 -17.51 -19.11
N ARG A 260 -10.55 -17.31 -19.41
CA ARG A 260 -9.80 -18.18 -20.33
C ARG A 260 -8.51 -18.72 -19.72
N GLY A 261 -8.36 -18.62 -18.39
CA GLY A 261 -7.19 -19.15 -17.72
C GLY A 261 -7.12 -18.77 -16.25
N ILE A 262 -6.01 -19.14 -15.62
CA ILE A 262 -5.74 -18.87 -14.21
C ILE A 262 -4.29 -18.42 -14.03
N ALA A 263 -4.08 -17.42 -13.20
CA ALA A 263 -2.76 -16.90 -12.89
C ALA A 263 -2.45 -16.96 -11.38
N PHE A 264 -1.19 -17.17 -11.05
CA PHE A 264 -0.63 -17.22 -9.70
C PHE A 264 0.54 -16.25 -9.62
N LEU A 265 0.49 -15.34 -8.69
CA LEU A 265 1.51 -14.31 -8.48
C LEU A 265 2.17 -14.47 -7.12
N ASP A 266 3.50 -14.38 -7.12
CA ASP A 266 4.30 -14.16 -5.91
C ASP A 266 5.10 -12.87 -6.10
N LEU A 267 4.86 -11.92 -5.21
CA LEU A 267 5.46 -10.59 -5.30
C LEU A 267 6.96 -10.62 -4.98
N PRO A 268 7.76 -9.75 -5.60
CA PRO A 268 7.32 -8.72 -6.55
C PRO A 268 7.25 -9.16 -8.01
N GLY A 269 7.83 -10.29 -8.40
CA GLY A 269 8.12 -10.54 -9.80
C GLY A 269 7.98 -11.99 -10.28
N SER A 270 7.32 -12.88 -9.56
CA SER A 270 7.06 -14.26 -10.03
C SER A 270 5.62 -14.37 -10.52
N LEU A 271 5.44 -14.94 -11.70
CA LEU A 271 4.14 -15.13 -12.33
C LEU A 271 4.08 -16.48 -13.05
N VAL A 272 3.11 -17.28 -12.66
CA VAL A 272 2.77 -18.54 -13.34
C VAL A 272 1.32 -18.45 -13.80
N TRP A 273 1.03 -18.81 -15.06
CA TRP A 273 -0.35 -18.88 -15.53
C TRP A 273 -0.59 -20.09 -16.43
N PHE A 274 -1.85 -20.42 -16.54
CA PHE A 274 -2.35 -21.52 -17.39
C PHE A 274 -3.42 -20.97 -18.31
N ASP A 275 -3.32 -21.30 -19.60
CA ASP A 275 -4.32 -21.06 -20.63
C ASP A 275 -4.46 -22.29 -21.53
N ASP A 276 -5.18 -22.21 -22.64
CA ASP A 276 -5.36 -23.33 -23.58
C ASP A 276 -4.05 -23.85 -24.17
N ALA A 277 -2.98 -23.07 -24.15
CA ALA A 277 -1.64 -23.49 -24.61
C ALA A 277 -0.83 -24.23 -23.53
N GLY A 278 -1.30 -24.27 -22.29
CA GLY A 278 -0.68 -24.97 -21.17
C GLY A 278 -0.14 -24.05 -20.09
N GLN A 279 0.94 -24.49 -19.44
CA GLN A 279 1.59 -23.75 -18.35
C GLN A 279 2.68 -22.80 -18.87
N HIS A 280 2.68 -21.60 -18.32
CA HIS A 280 3.67 -20.56 -18.57
C HIS A 280 4.24 -20.06 -17.25
N THR A 281 5.54 -19.72 -17.26
CA THR A 281 6.23 -19.17 -16.08
C THR A 281 7.10 -17.99 -16.51
N GLU A 282 6.97 -16.87 -15.81
CA GLU A 282 7.82 -15.69 -15.99
C GLU A 282 8.44 -15.27 -14.65
N SER A 283 9.73 -14.91 -14.68
CA SER A 283 10.43 -14.25 -13.58
C SER A 283 10.75 -12.82 -14.01
N LEU A 284 10.25 -11.85 -13.27
CA LEU A 284 10.35 -10.42 -13.54
C LEU A 284 11.19 -9.73 -12.45
N GLN A 285 12.12 -10.48 -11.82
CA GLN A 285 12.92 -9.97 -10.69
C GLN A 285 13.94 -8.91 -11.12
N ASP A 286 14.36 -8.94 -12.38
CA ASP A 286 15.29 -7.97 -12.96
C ASP A 286 14.62 -6.67 -13.43
N GLU A 287 13.29 -6.59 -13.30
CA GLU A 287 12.54 -5.38 -13.59
C GLU A 287 12.80 -4.28 -12.53
N ARG A 288 12.42 -3.06 -12.90
CA ARG A 288 12.65 -1.90 -12.03
C ARG A 288 11.98 -2.09 -10.67
N PRO A 289 12.71 -1.89 -9.55
CA PRO A 289 12.18 -2.04 -8.21
C PRO A 289 10.95 -1.15 -7.94
N VAL A 290 10.00 -1.66 -7.15
CA VAL A 290 8.74 -0.98 -6.82
C VAL A 290 8.97 0.42 -6.24
N GLY A 291 10.00 0.60 -5.40
CA GLY A 291 10.34 1.91 -4.84
C GLY A 291 10.67 2.97 -5.89
N GLU A 292 11.42 2.59 -6.92
CA GLU A 292 11.71 3.50 -8.04
C GLU A 292 10.45 3.80 -8.86
N GLN A 293 9.60 2.81 -9.09
CA GLN A 293 8.35 2.99 -9.82
C GLN A 293 7.39 3.94 -9.08
N LEU A 294 7.24 3.78 -7.76
CA LEU A 294 6.46 4.67 -6.90
C LEU A 294 6.96 6.12 -6.99
N LEU A 295 8.27 6.32 -6.79
CA LEU A 295 8.85 7.66 -6.84
C LEU A 295 8.78 8.27 -8.26
N MET A 296 8.96 7.48 -9.31
CA MET A 296 8.78 7.96 -10.67
C MET A 296 7.34 8.41 -10.94
N GLN A 297 6.35 7.66 -10.43
CA GLN A 297 4.93 8.04 -10.54
C GLN A 297 4.64 9.31 -9.74
N PHE A 298 5.17 9.44 -8.53
CA PHE A 298 5.02 10.66 -7.73
C PHE A 298 5.67 11.87 -8.43
N HIS A 299 6.88 11.72 -8.95
CA HIS A 299 7.51 12.80 -9.71
C HIS A 299 6.66 13.24 -10.89
N ARG A 300 6.08 12.29 -11.63
CA ARG A 300 5.18 12.60 -12.76
C ARG A 300 3.92 13.35 -12.29
N SER A 301 3.31 12.93 -11.17
CA SER A 301 2.11 13.58 -10.64
C SER A 301 2.36 15.03 -10.22
N VAL A 302 3.56 15.34 -9.70
CA VAL A 302 3.96 16.70 -9.31
C VAL A 302 4.38 17.53 -10.53
N SER A 303 5.07 16.93 -11.49
CA SER A 303 5.60 17.64 -12.67
C SER A 303 4.57 17.83 -13.78
N SER A 304 3.48 17.08 -13.79
CA SER A 304 2.40 17.17 -14.76
C SER A 304 1.37 18.20 -14.30
N LEU A 305 0.96 19.08 -15.22
CA LEU A 305 -0.15 19.99 -14.96
C LEU A 305 -1.52 19.28 -14.87
N VAL A 306 -1.57 18.00 -15.21
CA VAL A 306 -2.78 17.17 -15.10
C VAL A 306 -2.81 16.50 -13.74
N LEU A 307 -3.49 17.12 -12.79
CA LEU A 307 -3.80 16.54 -11.48
C LEU A 307 -4.72 15.33 -11.68
N LYS A 308 -4.16 14.13 -11.66
CA LYS A 308 -4.97 12.90 -11.53
C LYS A 308 -5.23 12.68 -10.04
N SER A 309 -6.43 12.99 -9.58
CA SER A 309 -6.90 12.75 -8.21
C SER A 309 -7.09 11.26 -7.87
N SER A 310 -6.87 10.36 -8.83
CA SER A 310 -7.12 8.92 -8.67
C SER A 310 -6.41 8.30 -7.47
N SER A 311 -5.16 8.71 -7.18
CA SER A 311 -4.42 8.15 -6.04
C SER A 311 -5.04 8.52 -4.68
N LEU A 312 -5.57 9.74 -4.54
CA LEU A 312 -6.27 10.18 -3.32
C LEU A 312 -7.55 9.36 -3.12
N GLU A 313 -8.39 9.31 -4.15
CA GLU A 313 -9.67 8.59 -4.10
C GLU A 313 -9.46 7.10 -3.84
N ASP A 314 -8.54 6.48 -4.55
CA ASP A 314 -8.21 5.06 -4.39
C ASP A 314 -7.78 4.73 -2.96
N THR A 315 -6.90 5.55 -2.38
CA THR A 315 -6.39 5.35 -1.02
C THR A 315 -7.51 5.40 0.01
N PHE A 316 -8.34 6.45 -0.04
CA PHE A 316 -9.43 6.60 0.91
C PHE A 316 -10.56 5.58 0.67
N ARG A 317 -10.78 5.15 -0.57
CA ARG A 317 -11.74 4.09 -0.87
C ARG A 317 -11.30 2.76 -0.28
N ALA A 318 -10.03 2.38 -0.43
CA ALA A 318 -9.50 1.16 0.19
C ALA A 318 -9.61 1.20 1.72
N LEU A 319 -9.27 2.34 2.35
CA LEU A 319 -9.44 2.53 3.79
C LEU A 319 -10.92 2.40 4.21
N GLN A 320 -11.86 3.04 3.51
CA GLN A 320 -13.29 2.94 3.81
C GLN A 320 -13.80 1.50 3.74
N ILE A 321 -13.35 0.72 2.75
CA ILE A 321 -13.70 -0.70 2.62
C ILE A 321 -13.18 -1.49 3.82
N VAL A 322 -11.94 -1.25 4.27
CA VAL A 322 -11.37 -1.93 5.45
C VAL A 322 -12.11 -1.54 6.72
N LEU A 323 -12.47 -0.27 6.91
CA LEU A 323 -13.30 0.16 8.05
C LEU A 323 -14.68 -0.51 8.04
N LYS A 324 -15.29 -0.64 6.87
CA LYS A 324 -16.54 -1.40 6.70
C LYS A 324 -16.36 -2.89 6.94
N ALA A 325 -15.22 -3.47 6.57
CA ALA A 325 -14.89 -4.86 6.87
C ALA A 325 -14.80 -5.09 8.38
N SER A 326 -14.14 -4.19 9.12
CA SER A 326 -14.08 -4.26 10.58
C SER A 326 -15.48 -4.15 11.22
N GLN A 327 -16.33 -3.27 10.72
CA GLN A 327 -17.73 -3.19 11.15
C GLN A 327 -18.48 -4.50 10.85
N SER A 328 -18.31 -5.08 9.65
CA SER A 328 -18.90 -6.37 9.27
C SER A 328 -18.51 -7.51 10.21
N ALA A 329 -17.23 -7.54 10.66
CA ALA A 329 -16.78 -8.54 11.62
C ALA A 329 -17.48 -8.42 12.98
N VAL A 330 -17.71 -7.20 13.46
CA VAL A 330 -18.44 -6.94 14.71
C VAL A 330 -19.92 -7.30 14.58
N ASP A 331 -20.55 -6.89 13.48
CA ASP A 331 -21.98 -7.08 13.24
C ASP A 331 -22.33 -8.51 12.81
N GLY A 332 -21.35 -9.30 12.37
CA GLY A 332 -21.55 -10.65 11.83
C GLY A 332 -22.33 -10.69 10.52
N GLN A 333 -22.39 -9.58 9.79
CA GLN A 333 -23.23 -9.42 8.60
C GLN A 333 -22.45 -8.91 7.40
N ARG A 334 -22.92 -9.26 6.20
CA ARG A 334 -22.47 -8.66 4.94
C ARG A 334 -23.01 -7.23 4.84
N LEU A 335 -22.12 -6.28 4.59
CA LEU A 335 -22.46 -4.85 4.47
C LEU A 335 -22.36 -4.38 3.02
N ALA A 336 -23.23 -3.48 2.61
CA ALA A 336 -23.12 -2.73 1.36
C ALA A 336 -22.02 -1.67 1.45
N LEU A 337 -21.34 -1.38 0.31
CA LEU A 337 -20.23 -0.44 0.18
C LEU A 337 -20.65 0.84 -0.56
#